data_5ea1f26d72a74ae989cee57b9572a0f1
#
_entry.id   5ea1f26d72a74ae989cee57b9572a0f1
#
_cell.length_a   1.000
_cell.length_b   1.000
_cell.length_c   1.000
_cell.angle_alpha   90.00
_cell.angle_beta   90.00
_cell.angle_gamma   90.00
#
_symmetry.space_group_name_H-M   'P 1'
#
loop_
_entity.id
_entity.type
_entity.pdbx_description
1 polymer ?
#
loop_
_entity_poly.entity_id
_entity_poly.type
_entity_poly.pdbx_seq_one_letter_code
_entity_poly.pdbx_strand_id
1 'polypeptide(L)'
;SEGHVLMSADYSQIELRMLAHMADEREMIEAFLTGIDIHTKTAMEIYDVSAENVTDAMRRNAKTVNFGIVYGQSEYGLSEQLAISRAEAKRFIEKYFSSYPKIKIFMDDVIEYCKEHGYVKTLFNRRRYIPEIHDKNHMTREFGKRAAMNAPIQGSAADLIKKAMILIDRRMQEEHMKSTMILQIHDELIFDVAEDE
;
A
#
# COMPACT_ATOMS: atom_id res chain seq x y z
N SER A 1 -31.13 -4.79 -6.99
CA SER A 1 -32.60 -4.73 -6.86
C SER A 1 -33.21 -4.32 -8.19
N GLU A 2 -34.52 -4.50 -8.40
CA GLU A 2 -35.22 -3.99 -9.60
C GLU A 2 -35.18 -2.45 -9.60
N GLY A 3 -34.85 -1.83 -10.75
CA GLY A 3 -34.63 -0.37 -10.86
C GLY A 3 -33.36 0.14 -10.18
N HIS A 4 -32.38 -0.75 -9.95
CA HIS A 4 -31.08 -0.41 -9.38
C HIS A 4 -29.96 -0.97 -10.24
N VAL A 5 -28.80 -0.35 -10.16
CA VAL A 5 -27.54 -0.80 -10.77
C VAL A 5 -26.48 -1.03 -9.70
N LEU A 6 -25.57 -1.98 -9.94
CA LEU A 6 -24.42 -2.15 -9.06
C LEU A 6 -23.34 -1.13 -9.42
N MET A 7 -22.89 -0.37 -8.44
CA MET A 7 -21.75 0.53 -8.55
C MET A 7 -20.61 0.05 -7.67
N SER A 8 -19.41 0.03 -8.21
CA SER A 8 -18.17 -0.21 -7.47
C SER A 8 -17.38 1.09 -7.34
N ALA A 9 -16.90 1.36 -6.13
CA ALA A 9 -16.00 2.46 -5.83
C ALA A 9 -14.74 1.93 -5.16
N ASP A 10 -13.60 2.05 -5.86
CA ASP A 10 -12.30 1.52 -5.43
C ASP A 10 -11.36 2.64 -5.01
N TYR A 11 -10.65 2.44 -3.89
CA TYR A 11 -9.52 3.27 -3.47
C TYR A 11 -8.24 2.83 -4.19
N SER A 12 -8.06 3.29 -5.41
CA SER A 12 -6.91 2.89 -6.21
C SER A 12 -5.58 3.09 -5.48
N GLN A 13 -4.82 2.00 -5.30
CA GLN A 13 -3.47 1.99 -4.74
C GLN A 13 -3.37 2.58 -3.32
N ILE A 14 -4.38 2.37 -2.48
CA ILE A 14 -4.49 2.98 -1.15
C ILE A 14 -3.26 2.73 -0.28
N GLU A 15 -2.67 1.52 -0.31
CA GLU A 15 -1.49 1.20 0.50
C GLU A 15 -0.26 2.00 0.06
N LEU A 16 -0.05 2.21 -1.24
CA LEU A 16 1.06 3.05 -1.74
C LEU A 16 0.85 4.52 -1.41
N ARG A 17 -0.40 5.00 -1.42
CA ARG A 17 -0.75 6.36 -0.97
C ARG A 17 -0.52 6.52 0.53
N MET A 18 -0.88 5.52 1.33
CA MET A 18 -0.57 5.50 2.77
C MET A 18 0.93 5.51 3.02
N LEU A 19 1.70 4.68 2.32
CA LEU A 19 3.15 4.65 2.43
C LEU A 19 3.77 6.01 2.09
N ALA A 20 3.39 6.61 0.96
CA ALA A 20 3.87 7.92 0.53
C ALA A 20 3.61 9.00 1.59
N HIS A 21 2.39 9.03 2.14
CA HIS A 21 1.97 9.98 3.17
C HIS A 21 2.71 9.76 4.50
N MET A 22 2.77 8.51 4.98
CA MET A 22 3.38 8.18 6.28
C MET A 22 4.89 8.39 6.28
N ALA A 23 5.56 8.15 5.14
CA ALA A 23 6.98 8.40 4.94
C ALA A 23 7.30 9.87 4.61
N ASP A 24 6.30 10.71 4.33
CA ASP A 24 6.46 12.05 3.74
C ASP A 24 7.36 12.02 2.48
N GLU A 25 7.15 11.01 1.62
CA GLU A 25 7.93 10.85 0.38
C GLU A 25 7.35 11.73 -0.72
N ARG A 26 7.94 12.90 -0.90
CA ARG A 26 7.42 13.97 -1.77
C ARG A 26 7.33 13.56 -3.22
N GLU A 27 8.31 12.84 -3.75
CA GLU A 27 8.32 12.38 -5.12
C GLU A 27 7.13 11.47 -5.43
N MET A 28 6.77 10.62 -4.48
CA MET A 28 5.62 9.72 -4.62
C MET A 28 4.29 10.47 -4.40
N ILE A 29 4.24 11.38 -3.44
CA ILE A 29 3.05 12.24 -3.18
C ILE A 29 2.75 13.08 -4.43
N GLU A 30 3.76 13.71 -5.03
CA GLU A 30 3.59 14.54 -6.22
C GLU A 30 3.10 13.71 -7.42
N ALA A 31 3.65 12.50 -7.62
CA ALA A 31 3.17 11.59 -8.65
C ALA A 31 1.66 11.29 -8.50
N PHE A 32 1.19 11.05 -7.28
CA PHE A 32 -0.23 10.82 -7.02
C PHE A 32 -1.09 12.08 -7.22
N LEU A 33 -0.61 13.25 -6.84
CA LEU A 33 -1.34 14.52 -7.00
C LEU A 33 -1.44 14.95 -8.47
N THR A 34 -0.43 14.66 -9.27
CA THR A 34 -0.38 14.99 -10.71
C THR A 34 -1.00 13.92 -11.60
N GLY A 35 -1.48 12.80 -11.02
CA GLY A 35 -2.09 11.71 -11.76
C GLY A 35 -1.12 10.84 -12.55
N ILE A 36 0.19 10.94 -12.26
CA ILE A 36 1.20 10.07 -12.85
C ILE A 36 1.01 8.64 -12.33
N ASP A 37 1.00 7.66 -13.22
CA ASP A 37 0.96 6.25 -12.82
C ASP A 37 2.23 5.86 -12.06
N ILE A 38 2.06 5.57 -10.76
CA ILE A 38 3.18 5.29 -9.86
C ILE A 38 3.99 4.06 -10.29
N HIS A 39 3.39 3.07 -10.96
CA HIS A 39 4.10 1.90 -11.45
C HIS A 39 4.96 2.24 -12.67
N THR A 40 4.49 3.13 -13.53
CA THR A 40 5.29 3.67 -14.63
C THR A 40 6.45 4.51 -14.09
N LYS A 41 6.20 5.41 -13.13
CA LYS A 41 7.26 6.19 -12.49
C LYS A 41 8.33 5.28 -11.86
N THR A 42 7.93 4.27 -11.10
CA THR A 42 8.87 3.31 -10.52
C THR A 42 9.63 2.52 -11.60
N ALA A 43 8.97 2.16 -12.70
CA ALA A 43 9.65 1.48 -13.81
C ALA A 43 10.76 2.35 -14.43
N MET A 44 10.49 3.64 -14.65
CA MET A 44 11.50 4.58 -15.11
C MET A 44 12.73 4.57 -14.21
N GLU A 45 12.54 4.58 -12.91
CA GLU A 45 13.61 4.63 -11.91
C GLU A 45 14.44 3.33 -11.85
N ILE A 46 13.78 2.16 -11.78
CA ILE A 46 14.49 0.89 -11.59
C ILE A 46 15.17 0.39 -12.88
N TYR A 47 14.67 0.80 -14.06
CA TYR A 47 15.23 0.42 -15.38
C TYR A 47 16.07 1.51 -16.04
N ASP A 48 16.12 2.74 -15.49
CA ASP A 48 16.77 3.92 -16.06
C ASP A 48 16.27 4.23 -17.50
N VAL A 49 14.96 4.31 -17.66
CA VAL A 49 14.34 4.62 -18.97
C VAL A 49 13.39 5.81 -18.83
N SER A 50 13.15 6.51 -19.94
CA SER A 50 12.11 7.54 -20.00
C SER A 50 10.72 6.93 -20.10
N ALA A 51 9.68 7.71 -19.78
CA ALA A 51 8.29 7.23 -19.70
C ALA A 51 7.81 6.54 -20.99
N GLU A 52 8.17 7.09 -22.17
CA GLU A 52 7.81 6.55 -23.47
C GLU A 52 8.48 5.20 -23.79
N ASN A 53 9.55 4.85 -23.07
CA ASN A 53 10.29 3.60 -23.21
C ASN A 53 9.89 2.54 -22.17
N VAL A 54 8.95 2.86 -21.26
CA VAL A 54 8.43 1.89 -20.31
C VAL A 54 7.51 0.90 -21.00
N THR A 55 7.92 -0.35 -21.06
CA THR A 55 7.10 -1.44 -21.60
C THR A 55 6.08 -1.93 -20.55
N ASP A 56 5.02 -2.62 -21.00
CA ASP A 56 4.05 -3.26 -20.10
C ASP A 56 4.71 -4.28 -19.15
N ALA A 57 5.77 -4.96 -19.60
CA ALA A 57 6.52 -5.88 -18.75
C ALA A 57 7.28 -5.13 -17.65
N MET A 58 7.94 -4.04 -17.95
CA MET A 58 8.64 -3.18 -16.98
C MET A 58 7.66 -2.61 -15.97
N ARG A 59 6.51 -2.14 -16.42
CA ARG A 59 5.45 -1.62 -15.54
C ARG A 59 4.89 -2.70 -14.61
N ARG A 60 4.66 -3.93 -15.11
CA ARG A 60 4.24 -5.06 -14.26
C ARG A 60 5.30 -5.41 -13.22
N ASN A 61 6.57 -5.45 -13.61
CA ASN A 61 7.67 -5.70 -12.67
C ASN A 61 7.78 -4.60 -11.61
N ALA A 62 7.66 -3.34 -12.00
CA ALA A 62 7.64 -2.21 -11.08
C ALA A 62 6.45 -2.27 -10.11
N LYS A 63 5.28 -2.72 -10.57
CA LYS A 63 4.14 -3.00 -9.68
C LYS A 63 4.51 -4.05 -8.63
N THR A 64 5.17 -5.12 -9.02
CA THR A 64 5.65 -6.16 -8.09
C THR A 64 6.69 -5.61 -7.11
N VAL A 65 7.61 -4.76 -7.56
CA VAL A 65 8.59 -4.08 -6.69
C VAL A 65 7.88 -3.18 -5.68
N ASN A 66 6.97 -2.32 -6.12
CA ASN A 66 6.20 -1.42 -5.24
C ASN A 66 5.50 -2.18 -4.10
N PHE A 67 4.77 -3.24 -4.43
CA PHE A 67 4.10 -4.07 -3.42
C PHE A 67 5.07 -4.90 -2.59
N GLY A 68 6.15 -5.41 -3.23
CA GLY A 68 7.22 -6.11 -2.52
C GLY A 68 7.83 -5.26 -1.40
N ILE A 69 8.07 -3.98 -1.66
CA ILE A 69 8.58 -3.04 -0.65
C ILE A 69 7.56 -2.83 0.47
N VAL A 70 6.27 -2.59 0.16
CA VAL A 70 5.20 -2.44 1.17
C VAL A 70 5.13 -3.66 2.09
N TYR A 71 5.33 -4.85 1.56
CA TYR A 71 5.30 -6.11 2.34
C TYR A 71 6.65 -6.51 2.92
N GLY A 72 7.70 -5.68 2.79
CA GLY A 72 9.03 -5.95 3.32
C GLY A 72 9.70 -7.16 2.70
N GLN A 73 9.44 -7.40 1.41
CA GLN A 73 9.99 -8.53 0.68
C GLN A 73 11.51 -8.42 0.53
N SER A 74 12.21 -9.55 0.74
CA SER A 74 13.66 -9.62 0.54
C SER A 74 14.04 -9.71 -0.94
N GLU A 75 15.32 -9.46 -1.25
CA GLU A 75 15.86 -9.67 -2.59
C GLU A 75 15.62 -11.10 -3.13
N TYR A 76 15.65 -12.10 -2.23
CA TYR A 76 15.33 -13.48 -2.59
C TYR A 76 13.86 -13.63 -2.99
N GLY A 77 12.93 -13.16 -2.17
CA GLY A 77 11.50 -13.24 -2.49
C GLY A 77 11.14 -12.48 -3.77
N LEU A 78 11.74 -11.30 -3.98
CA LEU A 78 11.54 -10.51 -5.20
C LEU A 78 12.10 -11.22 -6.44
N SER A 79 13.29 -11.85 -6.34
CA SER A 79 13.91 -12.59 -7.45
C SER A 79 13.06 -13.77 -7.90
N GLU A 80 12.49 -14.53 -6.94
CA GLU A 80 11.57 -15.64 -7.25
C GLU A 80 10.28 -15.15 -7.94
N GLN A 81 9.70 -14.07 -7.42
CA GLN A 81 8.44 -13.54 -7.94
C GLN A 81 8.57 -12.95 -9.35
N LEU A 82 9.71 -12.31 -9.64
CA LEU A 82 9.99 -11.71 -10.96
C LEU A 82 10.69 -12.66 -11.92
N ALA A 83 11.11 -13.84 -11.48
CA ALA A 83 11.95 -14.78 -12.24
C ALA A 83 13.24 -14.13 -12.78
N ILE A 84 13.90 -13.32 -11.93
CA ILE A 84 15.18 -12.64 -12.22
C ILE A 84 16.28 -13.10 -11.28
N SER A 85 17.52 -12.72 -11.55
CA SER A 85 18.64 -13.02 -10.65
C SER A 85 18.50 -12.24 -9.32
N ARG A 86 19.06 -12.81 -8.22
CA ARG A 86 19.11 -12.09 -6.92
C ARG A 86 19.87 -10.77 -7.02
N ALA A 87 20.93 -10.71 -7.83
CA ALA A 87 21.69 -9.50 -8.05
C ALA A 87 20.84 -8.40 -8.71
N GLU A 88 19.99 -8.77 -9.65
CA GLU A 88 19.05 -7.84 -10.30
C GLU A 88 17.94 -7.40 -9.36
N ALA A 89 17.34 -8.31 -8.58
CA ALA A 89 16.35 -7.98 -7.56
C ALA A 89 16.93 -7.01 -6.51
N LYS A 90 18.16 -7.25 -6.06
CA LYS A 90 18.89 -6.35 -5.15
C LYS A 90 19.08 -4.97 -5.77
N ARG A 91 19.52 -4.89 -7.03
CA ARG A 91 19.66 -3.62 -7.75
C ARG A 91 18.33 -2.85 -7.85
N PHE A 92 17.21 -3.54 -8.10
CA PHE A 92 15.89 -2.90 -8.13
C PHE A 92 15.51 -2.31 -6.78
N ILE A 93 15.73 -3.04 -5.68
CA ILE A 93 15.47 -2.56 -4.32
C ILE A 93 16.37 -1.34 -3.99
N GLU A 94 17.66 -1.40 -4.33
CA GLU A 94 18.60 -0.30 -4.10
C GLU A 94 18.20 0.95 -4.89
N LYS A 95 17.84 0.81 -6.16
CA LYS A 95 17.34 1.93 -6.98
C LYS A 95 16.04 2.50 -6.44
N TYR A 96 15.10 1.65 -6.05
CA TYR A 96 13.85 2.08 -5.44
C TYR A 96 14.10 2.98 -4.22
N PHE A 97 14.92 2.53 -3.27
CA PHE A 97 15.24 3.32 -2.08
C PHE A 97 16.14 4.53 -2.38
N SER A 98 16.90 4.52 -3.46
CA SER A 98 17.63 5.70 -3.93
C SER A 98 16.69 6.79 -4.46
N SER A 99 15.63 6.38 -5.18
CA SER A 99 14.60 7.29 -5.69
C SER A 99 13.60 7.73 -4.61
N TYR A 100 13.36 6.87 -3.60
CA TYR A 100 12.42 7.12 -2.51
C TYR A 100 13.08 6.96 -1.13
N PRO A 101 14.05 7.83 -0.78
CA PRO A 101 14.88 7.62 0.41
C PRO A 101 14.11 7.71 1.73
N LYS A 102 13.04 8.51 1.79
CA LYS A 102 12.24 8.65 3.00
C LYS A 102 11.42 7.39 3.32
N ILE A 103 11.11 6.58 2.32
CA ILE A 103 10.45 5.28 2.55
C ILE A 103 11.40 4.35 3.32
N LYS A 104 12.69 4.32 2.95
CA LYS A 104 13.69 3.51 3.67
C LYS A 104 13.81 3.96 5.13
N ILE A 105 13.91 5.27 5.37
CA ILE A 105 13.98 5.86 6.72
C ILE A 105 12.73 5.47 7.53
N PHE A 106 11.55 5.68 6.96
CA PHE A 106 10.28 5.32 7.62
C PHE A 106 10.23 3.85 8.02
N MET A 107 10.64 2.94 7.14
CA MET A 107 10.64 1.50 7.42
C MET A 107 11.61 1.13 8.54
N ASP A 108 12.81 1.72 8.54
CA ASP A 108 13.80 1.50 9.59
C ASP A 108 13.29 2.05 10.95
N ASP A 109 12.73 3.26 10.96
CA ASP A 109 12.16 3.88 12.17
C ASP A 109 11.01 3.06 12.76
N VAL A 110 10.14 2.52 11.92
CA VAL A 110 9.03 1.65 12.36
C VAL A 110 9.55 0.36 13.00
N ILE A 111 10.61 -0.24 12.45
CA ILE A 111 11.24 -1.43 13.03
C ILE A 111 11.86 -1.09 14.39
N GLU A 112 12.61 0.00 14.51
CA GLU A 112 13.22 0.41 15.77
C GLU A 112 12.15 0.76 16.83
N TYR A 113 11.09 1.49 16.44
CA TYR A 113 9.95 1.74 17.31
C TYR A 113 9.30 0.42 17.80
N CYS A 114 9.13 -0.54 16.90
CA CYS A 114 8.56 -1.85 17.25
C CYS A 114 9.46 -2.62 18.23
N LYS A 115 10.77 -2.57 18.07
CA LYS A 115 11.74 -3.18 19.01
C LYS A 115 11.66 -2.54 20.39
N GLU A 116 11.53 -1.21 20.46
CA GLU A 116 11.45 -0.50 21.73
C GLU A 116 10.14 -0.76 22.49
N HIS A 117 9.01 -0.79 21.77
CA HIS A 117 7.69 -0.78 22.37
C HIS A 117 6.93 -2.12 22.29
N GLY A 118 7.38 -3.08 21.45
CA GLY A 118 6.71 -4.36 21.21
C GLY A 118 5.46 -4.28 20.33
N TYR A 119 5.14 -3.11 19.77
CA TYR A 119 4.01 -2.90 18.87
C TYR A 119 4.29 -1.79 17.85
N VAL A 120 3.45 -1.72 16.83
CA VAL A 120 3.36 -0.59 15.88
C VAL A 120 1.97 0.03 15.91
N LYS A 121 1.80 1.22 15.32
CA LYS A 121 0.54 1.97 15.29
C LYS A 121 0.12 2.34 13.89
N THR A 122 -1.20 2.37 13.67
CA THR A 122 -1.79 3.03 12.50
C THR A 122 -1.80 4.56 12.68
N LEU A 123 -2.11 5.31 11.62
CA LEU A 123 -2.37 6.78 11.69
C LEU A 123 -3.49 7.14 12.67
N PHE A 124 -4.39 6.20 12.97
CA PHE A 124 -5.50 6.37 13.92
C PHE A 124 -5.20 5.81 15.31
N ASN A 125 -3.90 5.58 15.63
CA ASN A 125 -3.42 5.07 16.91
C ASN A 125 -3.88 3.66 17.30
N ARG A 126 -4.39 2.87 16.36
CA ARG A 126 -4.67 1.46 16.61
C ARG A 126 -3.36 0.68 16.67
N ARG A 127 -3.17 -0.09 17.74
CA ARG A 127 -1.93 -0.83 18.00
C ARG A 127 -2.00 -2.25 17.45
N ARG A 128 -0.88 -2.72 16.90
CA ARG A 128 -0.63 -4.13 16.61
C ARG A 128 0.62 -4.58 17.35
N TYR A 129 0.46 -5.50 18.29
CA TYR A 129 1.58 -6.11 19.00
C TYR A 129 2.29 -7.13 18.10
N ILE A 130 3.62 -7.15 18.17
CA ILE A 130 4.47 -8.00 17.33
C ILE A 130 5.54 -8.63 18.23
N PRO A 131 5.19 -9.66 19.00
CA PRO A 131 6.12 -10.34 19.90
C PRO A 131 7.29 -10.99 19.15
N GLU A 132 7.10 -11.34 17.88
CA GLU A 132 8.09 -11.95 17.01
C GLU A 132 9.34 -11.07 16.80
N ILE A 133 9.24 -9.75 17.03
CA ILE A 133 10.34 -8.80 16.81
C ILE A 133 11.57 -9.11 17.69
N HIS A 134 11.34 -9.75 18.84
CA HIS A 134 12.38 -10.13 19.81
C HIS A 134 12.71 -11.62 19.82
N ASP A 135 12.13 -12.40 18.89
CA ASP A 135 12.34 -13.84 18.87
C ASP A 135 13.81 -14.20 18.65
N LYS A 136 14.27 -15.25 19.32
CA LYS A 136 15.63 -15.77 19.17
C LYS A 136 15.85 -16.43 17.80
N ASN A 137 14.81 -17.02 17.24
CA ASN A 137 14.84 -17.60 15.91
C ASN A 137 14.92 -16.49 14.86
N HIS A 138 15.94 -16.54 14.01
CA HIS A 138 16.16 -15.55 12.96
C HIS A 138 14.96 -15.43 12.00
N MET A 139 14.38 -16.56 11.57
CA MET A 139 13.26 -16.55 10.62
C MET A 139 12.01 -15.89 11.22
N THR A 140 11.69 -16.20 12.49
CA THR A 140 10.58 -15.58 13.22
C THR A 140 10.81 -14.08 13.40
N ARG A 141 12.03 -13.67 13.73
CA ARG A 141 12.38 -12.27 13.88
C ARG A 141 12.29 -11.49 12.57
N GLU A 142 12.73 -12.06 11.45
CA GLU A 142 12.57 -11.43 10.12
C GLU A 142 11.09 -11.33 9.71
N PHE A 143 10.28 -12.33 10.07
CA PHE A 143 8.82 -12.23 9.91
C PHE A 143 8.26 -11.07 10.75
N GLY A 144 8.68 -10.92 12.00
CA GLY A 144 8.31 -9.81 12.88
C GLY A 144 8.64 -8.44 12.28
N LYS A 145 9.83 -8.27 11.68
CA LYS A 145 10.22 -7.04 11.00
C LYS A 145 9.29 -6.71 9.82
N ARG A 146 8.99 -7.70 8.97
CA ARG A 146 8.05 -7.51 7.85
C ARG A 146 6.65 -7.14 8.34
N ALA A 147 6.17 -7.81 9.39
CA ALA A 147 4.88 -7.49 10.01
C ALA A 147 4.87 -6.07 10.59
N ALA A 148 5.99 -5.61 11.18
CA ALA A 148 6.13 -4.25 11.70
C ALA A 148 6.06 -3.19 10.59
N MET A 149 6.76 -3.39 9.48
CA MET A 149 6.75 -2.46 8.34
C MET A 149 5.37 -2.38 7.68
N ASN A 150 4.71 -3.51 7.47
CA ASN A 150 3.44 -3.57 6.75
C ASN A 150 2.24 -3.09 7.58
N ALA A 151 2.19 -3.45 8.88
CA ALA A 151 1.00 -3.23 9.70
C ALA A 151 0.54 -1.77 9.84
N PRO A 152 1.40 -0.76 9.96
CA PRO A 152 0.98 0.64 9.98
C PRO A 152 0.30 1.06 8.67
N ILE A 153 0.84 0.63 7.53
CA ILE A 153 0.37 0.99 6.19
C ILE A 153 -0.99 0.34 5.93
N GLN A 154 -1.04 -0.99 6.00
CA GLN A 154 -2.26 -1.77 5.75
C GLN A 154 -3.36 -1.47 6.77
N GLY A 155 -2.97 -1.33 8.05
CA GLY A 155 -3.89 -0.98 9.11
C GLY A 155 -4.48 0.42 8.95
N SER A 156 -3.69 1.42 8.52
CA SER A 156 -4.17 2.79 8.26
C SER A 156 -5.12 2.84 7.06
N ALA A 157 -4.83 2.07 6.00
CA ALA A 157 -5.73 1.91 4.86
C ALA A 157 -7.09 1.34 5.30
N ALA A 158 -7.07 0.26 6.08
CA ALA A 158 -8.29 -0.35 6.62
C ALA A 158 -9.09 0.61 7.53
N ASP A 159 -8.40 1.39 8.37
CA ASP A 159 -9.04 2.39 9.23
C ASP A 159 -9.67 3.52 8.41
N LEU A 160 -9.01 3.97 7.34
CA LEU A 160 -9.53 4.98 6.44
C LEU A 160 -10.82 4.51 5.74
N ILE A 161 -10.80 3.29 5.19
CA ILE A 161 -11.97 2.71 4.51
C ILE A 161 -13.15 2.60 5.48
N LYS A 162 -12.93 2.12 6.70
CA LYS A 162 -14.00 2.04 7.71
C LYS A 162 -14.59 3.40 8.08
N LYS A 163 -13.74 4.43 8.20
CA LYS A 163 -14.21 5.81 8.41
C LYS A 163 -15.02 6.33 7.22
N ALA A 164 -14.55 6.06 6.00
CA ALA A 164 -15.27 6.43 4.78
C ALA A 164 -16.65 5.74 4.74
N MET A 165 -16.72 4.44 5.02
CA MET A 165 -17.99 3.70 5.08
C MET A 165 -18.98 4.35 6.05
N ILE A 166 -18.55 4.69 7.27
CA ILE A 166 -19.41 5.33 8.28
C ILE A 166 -19.91 6.70 7.80
N LEU A 167 -19.03 7.49 7.17
CA LEU A 167 -19.39 8.82 6.67
C LEU A 167 -20.33 8.74 5.47
N ILE A 168 -20.09 7.82 4.55
CA ILE A 168 -20.94 7.56 3.38
C ILE A 168 -22.33 7.12 3.83
N ASP A 169 -22.41 6.10 4.69
CA ASP A 169 -23.68 5.59 5.20
C ASP A 169 -24.50 6.69 5.88
N ARG A 170 -23.85 7.48 6.75
CA ARG A 170 -24.50 8.64 7.39
C ARG A 170 -25.02 9.64 6.36
N ARG A 171 -24.21 9.97 5.35
CA ARG A 171 -24.59 10.93 4.31
C ARG A 171 -25.78 10.43 3.48
N MET A 172 -25.79 9.15 3.10
CA MET A 172 -26.91 8.53 2.40
C MET A 172 -28.20 8.58 3.20
N GLN A 173 -28.12 8.34 4.53
CA GLN A 173 -29.26 8.44 5.42
C GLN A 173 -29.78 9.89 5.56
N GLU A 174 -28.89 10.87 5.75
CA GLU A 174 -29.22 12.29 5.85
C GLU A 174 -29.89 12.83 4.58
N GLU A 175 -29.48 12.36 3.41
CA GLU A 175 -30.03 12.72 2.11
C GLU A 175 -31.24 11.86 1.71
N HIS A 176 -31.65 10.92 2.57
CA HIS A 176 -32.78 10.02 2.34
C HIS A 176 -32.66 9.22 1.03
N MET A 177 -31.42 8.82 0.67
CA MET A 177 -31.14 8.05 -0.54
C MET A 177 -31.80 6.67 -0.49
N LYS A 178 -32.29 6.21 -1.65
CA LYS A 178 -32.80 4.84 -1.86
C LYS A 178 -31.64 3.84 -2.03
N SER A 179 -30.52 4.33 -2.52
CA SER A 179 -29.29 3.57 -2.72
C SER A 179 -28.71 3.08 -1.39
N THR A 180 -28.06 1.93 -1.40
CA THR A 180 -27.47 1.33 -0.19
C THR A 180 -26.05 0.82 -0.44
N MET A 181 -25.18 0.99 0.54
CA MET A 181 -23.86 0.33 0.55
C MET A 181 -24.03 -1.10 1.04
N ILE A 182 -23.72 -2.09 0.19
CA ILE A 182 -24.04 -3.50 0.46
C ILE A 182 -22.85 -4.37 0.82
N LEU A 183 -21.62 -4.02 0.37
CA LEU A 183 -20.47 -4.89 0.55
C LEU A 183 -19.17 -4.10 0.50
N GLN A 184 -18.17 -4.55 1.26
CA GLN A 184 -16.76 -4.17 1.12
C GLN A 184 -15.96 -5.40 0.66
N ILE A 185 -15.16 -5.23 -0.40
CA ILE A 185 -14.22 -6.25 -0.90
C ILE A 185 -12.84 -5.59 -0.96
N HIS A 186 -11.93 -5.96 -0.05
CA HIS A 186 -10.61 -5.32 0.07
C HIS A 186 -10.71 -3.80 0.24
N ASP A 187 -10.33 -3.03 -0.78
CA ASP A 187 -10.34 -1.57 -0.87
C ASP A 187 -11.50 -1.01 -1.72
N GLU A 188 -12.42 -1.88 -2.12
CA GLU A 188 -13.57 -1.59 -2.96
C GLU A 188 -14.87 -1.62 -2.13
N LEU A 189 -15.73 -0.63 -2.35
CA LEU A 189 -17.08 -0.56 -1.79
C LEU A 189 -18.11 -0.77 -2.90
N ILE A 190 -19.06 -1.66 -2.65
CA ILE A 190 -20.13 -1.99 -3.59
C ILE A 190 -21.43 -1.38 -3.10
N PHE A 191 -22.15 -0.75 -4.01
CA PHE A 191 -23.43 -0.09 -3.77
C PHE A 191 -24.49 -0.67 -4.67
N ASP A 192 -25.69 -0.81 -4.14
CA ASP A 192 -26.94 -1.03 -4.89
C ASP A 192 -27.59 0.35 -5.09
N VAL A 193 -27.42 0.93 -6.29
CA VAL A 193 -27.75 2.33 -6.60
C VAL A 193 -29.05 2.41 -7.36
N ALA A 194 -30.01 3.19 -6.86
CA ALA A 194 -31.25 3.47 -7.57
C ALA A 194 -30.96 4.24 -8.85
N GLU A 195 -31.60 3.85 -9.98
CA GLU A 195 -31.33 4.44 -11.31
C GLU A 195 -31.62 5.95 -11.40
N ASP A 196 -32.40 6.48 -10.46
CA ASP A 196 -32.77 7.91 -10.38
C ASP A 196 -31.86 8.73 -9.42
N GLU A 197 -30.80 8.15 -8.89
CA GLU A 197 -29.78 8.74 -8.02
C GLU A 197 -28.37 8.63 -8.61
#